data_095a84d3de4b5419d6383eeb65c2d106
#
_entry.id   095a84d3de4b5419d6383eeb65c2d106
#
_cell.length_a   1.000
_cell.length_b   1.000
_cell.length_c   1.000
_cell.angle_alpha   90.00
_cell.angle_beta   90.00
_cell.angle_gamma   90.00
#
_symmetry.space_group_name_H-M   'P 1'
#
loop_
_entity.id
_entity.type
_entity.pdbx_description
1 polymer ?
#
loop_
_entity_poly.entity_id
_entity_poly.type
_entity_poly.pdbx_seq_one_letter_code
_entity_poly.pdbx_strand_id
1 'polypeptide(L)'
;FDAEDSGGIDGWDWIQGSTHYVSQLSTSRIASINAMILVDMVGDSELRLPKESSSTRSLQNDIWNIADSLGYGNTFLDSIGTPILDDHRPFLDAGIPSIDLIHVPFPWYWHTLEDTPDKCSAESL
;
A
#
# COMPACT_ATOMS: atom_id res chain seq x y z
N PHE A 1 9.48 0.80 4.84
CA PHE A 1 10.01 0.09 6.03
C PHE A 1 11.01 -0.96 5.57
N ASP A 2 11.89 -1.37 6.47
CA ASP A 2 12.85 -2.44 6.20
C ASP A 2 12.21 -3.82 6.46
N ALA A 3 12.69 -4.87 5.75
CA ALA A 3 12.19 -6.24 5.90
C ALA A 3 10.66 -6.37 5.71
N GLU A 4 10.12 -5.68 4.72
CA GLU A 4 8.75 -5.86 4.26
C GLU A 4 8.61 -7.24 3.60
N ASP A 5 9.43 -7.49 2.58
CA ASP A 5 9.50 -8.77 1.87
C ASP A 5 10.58 -9.67 2.49
N SER A 6 10.16 -10.70 3.22
CA SER A 6 11.07 -11.71 3.76
C SER A 6 11.56 -12.71 2.70
N GLY A 7 11.00 -12.69 1.49
CA GLY A 7 11.37 -13.61 0.41
C GLY A 7 11.22 -15.09 0.76
N GLY A 8 10.38 -15.45 1.73
CA GLY A 8 10.24 -16.82 2.22
C GLY A 8 11.46 -17.31 3.02
N ILE A 9 12.18 -16.40 3.67
CA ILE A 9 13.31 -16.75 4.55
C ILE A 9 12.77 -17.49 5.78
N ASP A 10 13.32 -18.67 6.06
CA ASP A 10 12.90 -19.50 7.18
C ASP A 10 13.09 -18.79 8.53
N GLY A 11 12.03 -18.72 9.33
CA GLY A 11 12.02 -18.04 10.63
C GLY A 11 11.79 -16.52 10.55
N TRP A 12 11.51 -15.97 9.37
CA TRP A 12 11.15 -14.57 9.17
C TRP A 12 9.71 -14.44 8.67
N ASP A 13 8.97 -13.49 9.26
CA ASP A 13 7.65 -13.10 8.78
C ASP A 13 7.74 -11.91 7.84
N TRP A 14 6.68 -11.63 7.07
CA TRP A 14 6.53 -10.44 6.25
C TRP A 14 6.35 -9.19 7.13
N ILE A 15 6.59 -8.01 6.57
CA ILE A 15 6.29 -6.68 7.19
C ILE A 15 6.94 -6.50 8.58
N GLN A 16 8.14 -7.03 8.79
CA GLN A 16 8.79 -6.98 10.10
C GLN A 16 9.16 -5.58 10.54
N GLY A 17 9.61 -4.73 9.62
CA GLY A 17 10.02 -3.35 9.93
C GLY A 17 8.85 -2.51 10.44
N SER A 18 7.71 -2.52 9.75
CA SER A 18 6.50 -1.80 10.17
C SER A 18 5.92 -2.37 11.46
N THR A 19 5.90 -3.71 11.60
CA THR A 19 5.47 -4.39 12.83
C THR A 19 6.33 -3.97 14.02
N HIS A 20 7.65 -4.00 13.87
CA HIS A 20 8.56 -3.54 14.91
C HIS A 20 8.33 -2.05 15.23
N TYR A 21 8.26 -1.19 14.21
CA TYR A 21 8.04 0.25 14.40
C TYR A 21 6.77 0.51 15.22
N VAL A 22 5.65 -0.07 14.82
CA VAL A 22 4.36 0.12 15.51
C VAL A 22 4.40 -0.40 16.94
N SER A 23 5.08 -1.53 17.20
CA SER A 23 5.24 -2.09 18.55
C SER A 23 6.00 -1.17 19.52
N GLN A 24 6.80 -0.23 19.02
CA GLN A 24 7.55 0.75 19.81
C GLN A 24 6.75 2.05 20.08
N LEU A 25 5.58 2.23 19.45
CA LEU A 25 4.79 3.43 19.62
C LEU A 25 4.07 3.43 20.97
N SER A 26 4.17 4.54 21.68
CA SER A 26 3.33 4.77 22.86
C SER A 26 1.87 5.03 22.47
N THR A 27 0.94 4.78 23.38
CA THR A 27 -0.49 5.09 23.17
C THR A 27 -0.72 6.55 22.75
N SER A 28 0.02 7.50 23.36
CA SER A 28 -0.07 8.92 23.01
C SER A 28 0.44 9.20 21.60
N ARG A 29 1.47 8.47 21.16
CA ARG A 29 1.98 8.60 19.78
C ARG A 29 1.00 8.03 18.77
N ILE A 30 0.44 6.85 19.03
CA ILE A 30 -0.62 6.26 18.19
C ILE A 30 -1.79 7.24 18.05
N ALA A 31 -2.26 7.80 19.15
CA ALA A 31 -3.38 8.77 19.15
C ALA A 31 -3.06 10.08 18.41
N SER A 32 -1.77 10.40 18.17
CA SER A 32 -1.36 11.60 17.43
C SER A 32 -1.20 11.39 15.93
N ILE A 33 -1.29 10.16 15.44
CA ILE A 33 -1.19 9.83 14.00
C ILE A 33 -2.60 9.88 13.41
N ASN A 34 -2.82 10.82 12.51
CA ASN A 34 -4.14 11.00 11.88
C ASN A 34 -4.41 9.94 10.81
N ALA A 35 -3.39 9.55 10.06
CA ALA A 35 -3.47 8.54 9.03
C ALA A 35 -2.07 8.00 8.67
N MET A 36 -2.03 6.78 8.13
CA MET A 36 -0.88 6.20 7.44
C MET A 36 -1.29 5.93 6.00
N ILE A 37 -0.47 6.36 5.07
CA ILE A 37 -0.67 6.12 3.63
C ILE A 37 0.57 5.38 3.14
N LEU A 38 0.37 4.12 2.80
CA LEU A 38 1.39 3.33 2.11
C LEU A 38 1.29 3.61 0.62
N VAL A 39 2.43 3.68 -0.02
CA VAL A 39 2.57 3.85 -1.47
C VAL A 39 3.53 2.76 -1.92
N ASP A 40 2.98 1.71 -2.53
CA ASP A 40 3.76 0.57 -3.00
C ASP A 40 3.44 0.23 -4.45
N MET A 41 4.45 -0.22 -5.20
CA MET A 41 4.34 -0.64 -6.59
C MET A 41 3.67 0.41 -7.51
N VAL A 42 3.84 1.70 -7.24
CA VAL A 42 3.17 2.78 -7.99
C VAL A 42 3.93 3.25 -9.23
N GLY A 43 5.07 2.66 -9.52
CA GLY A 43 5.90 3.02 -10.68
C GLY A 43 5.49 2.36 -12.00
N ASP A 44 4.55 1.43 -12.02
CA ASP A 44 4.16 0.68 -13.21
C ASP A 44 3.63 1.59 -14.32
N SER A 45 4.05 1.35 -15.57
CA SER A 45 3.63 2.14 -16.74
C SER A 45 2.14 2.01 -17.06
N GLU A 46 1.48 0.95 -16.58
CA GLU A 46 0.03 0.71 -16.69
C GLU A 46 -0.64 0.77 -15.31
N LEU A 47 -0.23 1.72 -14.48
CA LEU A 47 -0.66 1.85 -13.08
C LEU A 47 -2.18 1.79 -12.90
N ARG A 48 -2.64 0.89 -12.03
CA ARG A 48 -4.04 0.71 -11.65
C ARG A 48 -4.16 0.51 -10.15
N LEU A 49 -4.86 1.41 -9.49
CA LEU A 49 -5.02 1.44 -8.05
C LEU A 49 -6.51 1.23 -7.70
N PRO A 50 -7.00 -0.01 -7.60
CA PRO A 50 -8.29 -0.28 -6.99
C PRO A 50 -8.22 -0.04 -5.47
N LYS A 51 -9.35 0.05 -4.80
CA LYS A 51 -9.42 0.19 -3.34
C LYS A 51 -9.04 -1.14 -2.68
N GLU A 52 -7.85 -1.21 -2.10
CA GLU A 52 -7.40 -2.38 -1.33
C GLU A 52 -8.41 -2.68 -0.19
N SER A 53 -8.86 -3.93 -0.04
CA SER A 53 -10.10 -4.20 0.70
C SER A 53 -9.97 -4.18 2.22
N SER A 54 -8.76 -4.30 2.78
CA SER A 54 -8.51 -4.19 4.24
C SER A 54 -8.30 -2.75 4.71
N SER A 55 -7.98 -1.85 3.82
CA SER A 55 -7.71 -0.43 4.06
C SER A 55 -8.92 0.32 4.66
N THR A 56 -8.65 1.40 5.37
CA THR A 56 -9.69 2.26 5.97
C THR A 56 -10.56 2.91 4.91
N ARG A 57 -11.81 2.44 4.81
CA ARG A 57 -12.75 2.80 3.74
C ARG A 57 -13.02 4.29 3.61
N SER A 58 -13.19 5.01 4.73
CA SER A 58 -13.44 6.45 4.69
C SER A 58 -12.27 7.20 4.08
N LEU A 59 -11.04 6.87 4.49
CA LEU A 59 -9.82 7.49 3.97
C LEU A 59 -9.61 7.17 2.49
N GLN A 60 -9.88 5.92 2.07
CA GLN A 60 -9.88 5.56 0.65
C GLN A 60 -10.87 6.41 -0.16
N ASN A 61 -12.11 6.50 0.30
CA ASN A 61 -13.13 7.26 -0.43
C ASN A 61 -12.72 8.72 -0.60
N ASP A 62 -12.14 9.34 0.43
CA ASP A 62 -11.68 10.73 0.34
C ASP A 62 -10.57 10.89 -0.71
N ILE A 63 -9.58 10.00 -0.71
CA ILE A 63 -8.45 10.05 -1.65
C ILE A 63 -8.91 9.75 -3.09
N TRP A 64 -9.74 8.71 -3.31
CA TRP A 64 -10.25 8.37 -4.64
C TRP A 64 -11.16 9.48 -5.22
N ASN A 65 -11.98 10.12 -4.38
CA ASN A 65 -12.80 11.26 -4.81
C ASN A 65 -11.93 12.46 -5.21
N ILE A 66 -10.86 12.73 -4.48
CA ILE A 66 -9.90 13.79 -4.83
C ILE A 66 -9.21 13.43 -6.15
N ALA A 67 -8.71 12.20 -6.30
CA ALA A 67 -8.05 11.75 -7.51
C ALA A 67 -8.97 11.86 -8.74
N ASP A 68 -10.23 11.44 -8.62
CA ASP A 68 -11.23 11.56 -9.69
C ASP A 68 -11.46 13.03 -10.06
N SER A 69 -11.61 13.91 -9.07
CA SER A 69 -11.80 15.36 -9.30
C SER A 69 -10.61 16.03 -10.01
N LEU A 70 -9.43 15.46 -9.89
CA LEU A 70 -8.20 15.88 -10.55
C LEU A 70 -7.97 15.21 -11.91
N GLY A 71 -8.86 14.30 -12.34
CA GLY A 71 -8.78 13.62 -13.62
C GLY A 71 -8.04 12.29 -13.61
N TYR A 72 -7.71 11.75 -12.44
CA TYR A 72 -6.98 10.47 -12.27
C TYR A 72 -7.90 9.25 -12.09
N GLY A 73 -9.19 9.35 -12.41
CA GLY A 73 -10.15 8.25 -12.25
C GLY A 73 -9.85 7.00 -13.07
N ASN A 74 -9.03 7.11 -14.12
CA ASN A 74 -8.55 5.95 -14.89
C ASN A 74 -7.44 5.17 -14.18
N THR A 75 -6.74 5.80 -13.24
CA THR A 75 -5.68 5.19 -12.41
C THR A 75 -6.23 4.77 -11.05
N PHE A 76 -6.96 5.66 -10.37
CA PHE A 76 -7.63 5.40 -9.10
C PHE A 76 -9.02 4.81 -9.37
N LEU A 77 -9.09 3.48 -9.50
CA LEU A 77 -10.29 2.78 -9.91
C LEU A 77 -11.31 2.69 -8.77
N ASP A 78 -12.56 3.09 -9.01
CA ASP A 78 -13.66 2.94 -8.04
C ASP A 78 -14.17 1.49 -8.02
N SER A 79 -13.26 0.56 -7.71
CA SER A 79 -13.54 -0.86 -7.56
C SER A 79 -12.84 -1.39 -6.31
N ILE A 80 -13.39 -2.46 -5.73
CA ILE A 80 -12.80 -3.10 -4.56
C ILE A 80 -11.80 -4.14 -5.05
N GLY A 81 -10.55 -3.99 -4.63
CA GLY A 81 -9.48 -4.97 -4.83
C GLY A 81 -9.47 -6.08 -3.78
N THR A 82 -8.40 -6.86 -3.79
CA THR A 82 -8.15 -7.91 -2.80
C THR A 82 -7.52 -7.34 -1.53
N PRO A 83 -7.60 -8.04 -0.37
CA PRO A 83 -6.80 -7.70 0.79
C PRO A 83 -5.34 -8.05 0.53
N ILE A 84 -4.45 -7.13 0.88
CA ILE A 84 -3.00 -7.30 0.76
C ILE A 84 -2.37 -7.28 2.15
N LEU A 85 -1.40 -8.16 2.39
CA LEU A 85 -0.57 -8.09 3.58
C LEU A 85 0.63 -7.21 3.27
N ASP A 86 0.62 -5.99 3.82
CA ASP A 86 1.65 -4.99 3.57
C ASP A 86 1.85 -4.08 4.78
N ASP A 87 2.81 -3.18 4.75
CA ASP A 87 3.25 -2.31 5.85
C ASP A 87 2.15 -1.42 6.45
N HIS A 88 1.01 -1.23 5.78
CA HIS A 88 -0.15 -0.54 6.35
C HIS A 88 -0.86 -1.37 7.44
N ARG A 89 -0.70 -2.69 7.40
CA ARG A 89 -1.45 -3.61 8.27
C ARG A 89 -1.17 -3.44 9.77
N PRO A 90 0.08 -3.35 10.25
CA PRO A 90 0.35 -3.12 11.67
C PRO A 90 -0.26 -1.82 12.20
N PHE A 91 -0.37 -0.79 11.36
CA PHE A 91 -1.01 0.48 11.73
C PHE A 91 -2.51 0.33 11.87
N LEU A 92 -3.17 -0.39 10.96
CA LEU A 92 -4.60 -0.74 11.08
C LEU A 92 -4.87 -1.50 12.37
N ASP A 93 -4.05 -2.50 12.67
CA ASP A 93 -4.19 -3.34 13.88
C ASP A 93 -3.99 -2.52 15.16
N ALA A 94 -3.19 -1.45 15.10
CA ALA A 94 -3.03 -0.47 16.18
C ALA A 94 -4.14 0.58 16.26
N GLY A 95 -5.13 0.54 15.35
CA GLY A 95 -6.26 1.48 15.31
C GLY A 95 -5.97 2.80 14.59
N ILE A 96 -4.87 2.90 13.86
CA ILE A 96 -4.54 4.07 13.04
C ILE A 96 -5.22 3.93 11.67
N PRO A 97 -6.02 4.91 11.22
CA PRO A 97 -6.58 4.88 9.87
C PRO A 97 -5.46 4.74 8.83
N SER A 98 -5.50 3.67 8.04
CA SER A 98 -4.41 3.36 7.10
C SER A 98 -4.95 2.88 5.77
N ILE A 99 -4.24 3.19 4.70
CA ILE A 99 -4.53 2.70 3.36
C ILE A 99 -3.26 2.26 2.67
N ASP A 100 -3.45 1.36 1.72
CA ASP A 100 -2.45 0.92 0.77
C ASP A 100 -2.84 1.39 -0.64
N LEU A 101 -1.96 2.20 -1.25
CA LEU A 101 -2.00 2.58 -2.65
C LEU A 101 -1.09 1.63 -3.41
N ILE A 102 -1.65 0.53 -3.89
CA ILE A 102 -0.89 -0.55 -4.53
C ILE A 102 -1.48 -0.94 -5.89
N HIS A 103 -0.59 -1.21 -6.84
CA HIS A 103 -0.96 -1.72 -8.15
C HIS A 103 -1.45 -3.17 -8.05
N VAL A 104 -2.73 -3.40 -8.29
CA VAL A 104 -3.28 -4.76 -8.42
C VAL A 104 -4.28 -4.86 -9.58
N PRO A 105 -4.41 -6.04 -10.21
CA PRO A 105 -3.70 -7.29 -9.92
C PRO A 105 -2.20 -7.18 -10.21
N PHE A 106 -1.40 -7.92 -9.45
CA PHE A 106 0.05 -7.93 -9.67
C PHE A 106 0.37 -8.30 -11.11
N PRO A 107 1.30 -7.59 -11.78
CA PRO A 107 1.67 -7.88 -13.15
C PRO A 107 2.39 -9.23 -13.25
N TRP A 108 2.38 -9.85 -14.43
CA TRP A 108 2.95 -11.18 -14.64
C TRP A 108 4.46 -11.27 -14.35
N TYR A 109 5.17 -10.16 -14.38
CA TYR A 109 6.61 -10.08 -14.09
C TYR A 109 6.91 -9.88 -12.60
N TRP A 110 5.91 -9.61 -11.76
CA TRP A 110 6.07 -9.42 -10.32
C TRP A 110 6.83 -10.60 -9.68
N HIS A 111 7.87 -10.31 -8.89
CA HIS A 111 8.78 -11.28 -8.26
C HIS A 111 9.50 -12.22 -9.26
N THR A 112 9.78 -11.75 -10.46
CA THR A 112 10.55 -12.47 -11.47
C THR A 112 11.76 -11.65 -11.93
N LEU A 113 12.67 -12.29 -12.70
CA LEU A 113 13.82 -11.59 -13.33
C LEU A 113 13.40 -10.65 -14.48
N GLU A 114 12.14 -10.72 -14.90
CA GLU A 114 11.56 -9.83 -15.93
C GLU A 114 11.04 -8.51 -15.32
N ASP A 115 11.06 -8.37 -13.99
CA ASP A 115 10.73 -7.13 -13.29
C ASP A 115 11.92 -6.17 -13.39
N THR A 116 11.92 -5.41 -14.46
CA THR A 116 13.03 -4.56 -14.89
C THR A 116 12.57 -3.10 -15.05
N PRO A 117 13.48 -2.09 -14.97
CA PRO A 117 13.12 -0.67 -14.99
C PRO A 117 12.31 -0.20 -16.19
N ASP A 118 12.34 -0.93 -17.32
CA ASP A 118 11.53 -0.61 -18.50
C ASP A 118 10.02 -0.80 -18.29
N LYS A 119 9.60 -1.45 -17.20
CA LYS A 119 8.21 -1.56 -16.80
C LYS A 119 7.69 -0.30 -16.08
N CYS A 120 8.62 0.55 -15.62
CA CYS A 120 8.27 1.76 -14.88
C CYS A 120 8.06 2.96 -15.81
N SER A 121 7.23 3.90 -15.38
CA SER A 121 7.01 5.19 -16.03
C SER A 121 7.12 6.32 -15.01
N ALA A 122 7.84 7.38 -15.38
CA ALA A 122 7.86 8.61 -14.57
C ALA A 122 6.50 9.35 -14.56
N GLU A 123 5.61 9.03 -15.49
CA GLU A 123 4.25 9.61 -15.52
C GLU A 123 3.33 8.98 -14.46
N SER A 124 3.69 7.81 -13.94
CA SER A 124 2.94 7.12 -12.89
C SER A 124 3.31 7.61 -11.48
N LEU A 125 4.44 8.29 -11.33
CA LEU A 125 4.95 8.86 -10.09
C LEU A 125 4.64 10.37 -10.01
#